data_cdf8bda13876f0fff0928c2ce3d6d741
#
_entry.id   cdf8bda13876f0fff0928c2ce3d6d741
#
_cell.length_a   1.000
_cell.length_b   1.000
_cell.length_c   1.000
_cell.angle_alpha   90.00
_cell.angle_beta   90.00
_cell.angle_gamma   90.00
#
_symmetry.space_group_name_H-M   'P 1'
#
loop_
_entity.id
_entity.type
_entity.pdbx_description
1 polymer ?
#
loop_
_entity_poly.entity_id
_entity_poly.type
_entity_poly.pdbx_seq_one_letter_code
_entity_poly.pdbx_strand_id
1 'polypeptide(L)'
;MIKKFIFAATLFLVSLCFADNLSAGNFGLTGGANFHTVNPKGVGAETLTQWNVGLVYKFNFPLGLQLHPALLYNVKVGSASIAPNNFSVGYLELMASAQWGLDLILLRPYLEVSPFVGYGLNGWGKVDPTTGWNSEERVEYGVGLGGGLQIWRFQVAARYNWTCTDVKADFNGVSLSLTYFFGNKKKQ
;
A
#
# COMPACT_ATOMS: atom_id res chain seq x y z
N MET A 1 -14.43 17.16 -8.84
CA MET A 1 -13.62 17.53 -7.66
C MET A 1 -12.48 16.55 -7.40
N ILE A 2 -12.70 15.25 -7.44
CA ILE A 2 -11.72 14.18 -7.17
C ILE A 2 -10.48 14.27 -8.07
N LYS A 3 -10.63 14.48 -9.39
CA LYS A 3 -9.49 14.62 -10.34
C LYS A 3 -8.53 15.75 -9.96
N LYS A 4 -9.04 16.87 -9.46
CA LYS A 4 -8.20 18.00 -8.97
C LYS A 4 -7.47 17.67 -7.68
N PHE A 5 -8.10 16.88 -6.80
CA PHE A 5 -7.50 16.47 -5.53
C PHE A 5 -6.39 15.45 -5.76
N ILE A 6 -6.61 14.46 -6.65
CA ILE A 6 -5.59 13.47 -7.06
C ILE A 6 -4.40 14.19 -7.71
N PHE A 7 -4.66 15.14 -8.61
CA PHE A 7 -3.59 15.92 -9.24
C PHE A 7 -2.79 16.76 -8.24
N ALA A 8 -3.48 17.41 -7.28
CA ALA A 8 -2.81 18.17 -6.22
C ALA A 8 -1.99 17.28 -5.28
N ALA A 9 -2.51 16.11 -4.90
CA ALA A 9 -1.80 15.15 -4.07
C ALA A 9 -0.57 14.58 -4.79
N THR A 10 -0.69 14.29 -6.08
CA THR A 10 0.43 13.83 -6.92
C THR A 10 1.49 14.92 -7.07
N LEU A 11 1.07 16.18 -7.30
CA LEU A 11 1.98 17.31 -7.40
C LEU A 11 2.69 17.59 -6.08
N PHE A 12 1.99 17.45 -4.95
CA PHE A 12 2.57 17.58 -3.61
C PHE A 12 3.60 16.48 -3.32
N LEU A 13 3.30 15.22 -3.66
CA LEU A 13 4.23 14.09 -3.55
C LEU A 13 5.46 14.27 -4.45
N VAL A 14 5.27 14.73 -5.68
CA VAL A 14 6.36 15.05 -6.60
C VAL A 14 7.22 16.20 -6.08
N SER A 15 6.62 17.26 -5.50
CA SER A 15 7.36 18.38 -4.92
C SER A 15 8.20 17.97 -3.70
N LEU A 16 7.73 17.00 -2.91
CA LEU A 16 8.52 16.41 -1.82
C LEU A 16 9.75 15.65 -2.34
N CYS A 17 9.70 15.08 -3.54
CA CYS A 17 10.84 14.40 -4.16
C CYS A 17 11.95 15.38 -4.62
N PHE A 18 11.63 16.65 -4.85
CA PHE A 18 12.60 17.70 -5.25
C PHE A 18 13.15 18.52 -4.07
N ALA A 19 12.79 18.21 -2.84
CA ALA A 19 13.40 18.84 -1.68
C ALA A 19 14.90 18.46 -1.60
N ASP A 20 15.79 19.45 -1.55
CA ASP A 20 17.24 19.34 -1.67
C ASP A 20 17.97 18.49 -0.59
N ASN A 21 17.24 17.76 0.23
CA ASN A 21 17.77 16.89 1.28
C ASN A 21 17.55 15.39 1.04
N LEU A 22 17.43 14.98 -0.22
CA LEU A 22 17.35 13.56 -0.60
C LEU A 22 18.67 12.84 -0.33
N SER A 23 18.84 12.40 0.89
CA SER A 23 19.97 11.51 1.23
C SER A 23 19.70 10.13 0.59
N ALA A 24 20.62 9.66 -0.27
CA ALA A 24 20.54 8.35 -0.94
C ALA A 24 20.35 7.15 0.02
N GLY A 25 20.49 7.39 1.32
CA GLY A 25 20.37 6.38 2.36
C GLY A 25 18.96 6.00 2.79
N ASN A 26 17.93 6.58 2.22
CA ASN A 26 16.55 6.37 2.66
C ASN A 26 15.68 5.61 1.64
N PHE A 27 16.28 5.10 0.56
CA PHE A 27 15.60 4.28 -0.42
C PHE A 27 15.48 2.83 0.07
N GLY A 28 14.37 2.16 -0.24
CA GLY A 28 14.13 0.79 0.19
C GLY A 28 13.33 -0.02 -0.81
N LEU A 29 13.41 -1.33 -0.65
CA LEU A 29 12.60 -2.33 -1.32
C LEU A 29 11.63 -2.92 -0.30
N THR A 30 10.37 -3.01 -0.67
CA THR A 30 9.32 -3.62 0.16
C THR A 30 8.65 -4.77 -0.56
N GLY A 31 8.26 -5.78 0.19
CA GLY A 31 7.46 -6.89 -0.31
C GLY A 31 6.61 -7.45 0.81
N GLY A 32 5.49 -8.08 0.45
CA GLY A 32 4.58 -8.55 1.47
C GLY A 32 3.46 -9.45 0.96
N ALA A 33 2.59 -9.82 1.90
CA ALA A 33 1.40 -10.59 1.65
C ALA A 33 0.15 -9.81 2.07
N ASN A 34 -0.90 -9.95 1.28
CA ASN A 34 -2.22 -9.39 1.53
C ASN A 34 -3.20 -10.53 1.82
N PHE A 35 -3.96 -10.38 2.87
CA PHE A 35 -4.98 -11.34 3.30
C PHE A 35 -6.34 -10.68 3.17
N HIS A 36 -7.11 -11.11 2.18
CA HIS A 36 -8.46 -10.63 1.92
C HIS A 36 -9.47 -11.70 2.33
N THR A 37 -10.43 -11.32 3.17
CA THR A 37 -11.53 -12.21 3.53
C THR A 37 -12.68 -11.96 2.57
N VAL A 38 -13.01 -12.96 1.76
CA VAL A 38 -14.17 -12.94 0.86
C VAL A 38 -15.28 -13.78 1.47
N ASN A 39 -16.50 -13.22 1.50
CA ASN A 39 -17.71 -13.92 1.94
C ASN A 39 -18.60 -14.19 0.73
N PRO A 40 -18.38 -15.29 -0.02
CA PRO A 40 -19.30 -15.70 -1.08
C PRO A 40 -20.64 -16.04 -0.45
N LYS A 41 -21.74 -15.50 -0.99
CA LYS A 41 -23.09 -15.80 -0.48
C LYS A 41 -23.35 -17.31 -0.47
N GLY A 42 -23.46 -17.90 0.72
CA GLY A 42 -23.82 -19.31 0.91
C GLY A 42 -22.64 -20.30 1.08
N VAL A 43 -21.40 -19.83 1.06
CA VAL A 43 -20.21 -20.64 1.37
C VAL A 43 -19.43 -19.87 2.44
N GLY A 44 -18.86 -20.57 3.41
CA GLY A 44 -18.15 -19.93 4.53
C GLY A 44 -17.05 -18.93 4.09
N ALA A 45 -16.67 -18.04 5.00
CA ALA A 45 -15.62 -17.06 4.75
C ALA A 45 -14.31 -17.75 4.35
N GLU A 46 -13.74 -17.36 3.22
CA GLU A 46 -12.45 -17.85 2.72
C GLU A 46 -11.42 -16.71 2.74
N THR A 47 -10.25 -16.98 3.31
CA THR A 47 -9.14 -16.04 3.30
C THR A 47 -8.21 -16.34 2.14
N LEU A 48 -8.10 -15.40 1.21
CA LEU A 48 -7.24 -15.50 0.05
C LEU A 48 -5.98 -14.68 0.26
N THR A 49 -4.83 -15.30 -0.01
CA THR A 49 -3.52 -14.68 0.16
C THR A 49 -2.97 -14.25 -1.19
N GLN A 50 -2.53 -13.01 -1.28
CA GLN A 50 -1.88 -12.43 -2.44
C GLN A 50 -0.59 -11.72 -2.02
N TRP A 51 0.16 -11.22 -2.98
CA TRP A 51 1.46 -10.61 -2.74
C TRP A 51 1.53 -9.16 -3.24
N ASN A 52 2.47 -8.42 -2.69
CA ASN A 52 2.84 -7.09 -3.16
C ASN A 52 4.36 -6.94 -3.17
N VAL A 53 4.86 -6.07 -4.04
CA VAL A 53 6.27 -5.69 -4.10
C VAL A 53 6.37 -4.26 -4.58
N GLY A 54 7.38 -3.52 -4.12
CA GLY A 54 7.55 -2.15 -4.57
C GLY A 54 8.75 -1.45 -3.98
N LEU A 55 8.83 -0.18 -4.31
CA LEU A 55 9.88 0.73 -3.92
C LEU A 55 9.33 1.72 -2.91
N VAL A 56 10.11 2.04 -1.90
CA VAL A 56 9.75 3.00 -0.85
C VAL A 56 10.89 3.97 -0.62
N TYR A 57 10.54 5.21 -0.36
CA TYR A 57 11.48 6.22 0.09
C TYR A 57 11.12 6.70 1.49
N LYS A 58 12.10 6.93 2.36
CA LYS A 58 11.88 7.34 3.74
C LYS A 58 12.36 8.76 3.98
N PHE A 59 11.44 9.64 4.36
CA PHE A 59 11.73 10.96 4.91
C PHE A 59 11.67 10.91 6.43
N ASN A 60 12.67 11.46 7.09
CA ASN A 60 12.71 11.57 8.55
C ASN A 60 12.41 13.01 8.97
N PHE A 61 11.50 13.16 9.92
CA PHE A 61 11.14 14.44 10.52
C PHE A 61 11.42 14.41 12.04
N PRO A 62 11.47 15.58 12.68
CA PRO A 62 11.60 15.66 14.14
C PRO A 62 10.45 14.92 14.86
N LEU A 63 10.63 14.66 16.15
CA LEU A 63 9.63 14.06 17.05
C LEU A 63 9.20 12.64 16.69
N GLY A 64 10.07 11.87 16.03
CA GLY A 64 9.78 10.48 15.66
C GLY A 64 8.79 10.32 14.51
N LEU A 65 8.54 11.40 13.74
CA LEU A 65 7.70 11.35 12.54
C LEU A 65 8.52 10.90 11.34
N GLN A 66 7.92 10.06 10.49
CA GLN A 66 8.46 9.66 9.20
C GLN A 66 7.35 9.65 8.15
N LEU A 67 7.71 9.95 6.90
CA LEU A 67 6.83 9.81 5.75
C LEU A 67 7.48 8.86 4.76
N HIS A 68 6.74 7.82 4.37
CA HIS A 68 7.20 6.79 3.45
C HIS A 68 6.32 6.76 2.19
N PRO A 69 6.60 7.60 1.18
CA PRO A 69 6.00 7.38 -0.14
C PRO A 69 6.52 6.07 -0.72
N ALA A 70 5.61 5.30 -1.32
CA ALA A 70 5.89 4.02 -1.92
C ALA A 70 5.13 3.85 -3.24
N LEU A 71 5.79 3.21 -4.20
CA LEU A 71 5.18 2.73 -5.43
C LEU A 71 5.17 1.21 -5.38
N LEU A 72 3.98 0.62 -5.39
CA LEU A 72 3.78 -0.81 -5.20
C LEU A 72 3.10 -1.41 -6.44
N TYR A 73 3.53 -2.61 -6.80
CA TYR A 73 2.70 -3.52 -7.57
C TYR A 73 2.00 -4.44 -6.58
N ASN A 74 0.69 -4.31 -6.49
CA ASN A 74 -0.14 -4.92 -5.47
C ASN A 74 -1.20 -5.81 -6.10
N VAL A 75 -1.14 -7.12 -5.82
CA VAL A 75 -2.15 -8.07 -6.29
C VAL A 75 -3.24 -8.17 -5.23
N LYS A 76 -4.49 -8.00 -5.65
CA LYS A 76 -5.67 -8.06 -4.78
C LYS A 76 -6.67 -9.09 -5.33
N VAL A 77 -7.40 -9.74 -4.44
CA VAL A 77 -8.47 -10.68 -4.79
C VAL A 77 -9.80 -10.05 -4.47
N GLY A 78 -10.69 -10.07 -5.44
CA GLY A 78 -12.08 -9.71 -5.27
C GLY A 78 -13.01 -10.91 -5.51
N SER A 79 -14.18 -10.87 -4.90
CA SER A 79 -15.29 -11.75 -5.22
C SER A 79 -16.36 -10.95 -5.96
N ALA A 80 -16.68 -11.36 -7.18
CA ALA A 80 -17.82 -10.78 -7.87
C ALA A 80 -19.12 -11.37 -7.32
N SER A 81 -20.07 -10.51 -6.99
CA SER A 81 -21.41 -10.93 -6.47
C SER A 81 -22.21 -11.80 -7.46
N ILE A 82 -21.76 -11.94 -8.69
CA ILE A 82 -22.49 -12.59 -9.80
C ILE A 82 -21.83 -13.90 -10.25
N ALA A 83 -20.57 -14.17 -9.85
CA ALA A 83 -19.90 -15.43 -10.23
C ALA A 83 -19.15 -16.05 -9.05
N PRO A 84 -19.23 -17.38 -8.85
CA PRO A 84 -18.54 -18.07 -7.75
C PRO A 84 -17.03 -18.24 -8.00
N ASN A 85 -16.43 -17.39 -8.80
CA ASN A 85 -15.02 -17.48 -9.16
C ASN A 85 -14.25 -16.30 -8.55
N ASN A 86 -13.29 -16.62 -7.69
CA ASN A 86 -12.31 -15.66 -7.21
C ASN A 86 -11.49 -15.16 -8.40
N PHE A 87 -11.31 -13.87 -8.50
CA PHE A 87 -10.45 -13.23 -9.50
C PHE A 87 -9.38 -12.36 -8.81
N SER A 88 -8.25 -12.23 -9.44
CA SER A 88 -7.16 -11.40 -8.96
C SER A 88 -6.95 -10.22 -9.90
N VAL A 89 -6.67 -9.05 -9.35
CA VAL A 89 -6.34 -7.84 -10.11
C VAL A 89 -5.02 -7.29 -9.61
N GLY A 90 -4.12 -6.99 -10.55
CA GLY A 90 -2.86 -6.31 -10.27
C GLY A 90 -3.03 -4.80 -10.38
N TYR A 91 -2.71 -4.12 -9.31
CA TYR A 91 -2.74 -2.66 -9.19
C TYR A 91 -1.34 -2.09 -9.16
N LEU A 92 -1.12 -1.02 -9.91
CA LEU A 92 -0.03 -0.10 -9.63
C LEU A 92 -0.53 0.90 -8.59
N GLU A 93 0.02 0.85 -7.39
CA GLU A 93 -0.46 1.60 -6.24
C GLU A 93 0.58 2.61 -5.77
N LEU A 94 0.17 3.85 -5.63
CA LEU A 94 0.92 4.89 -4.95
C LEU A 94 0.39 5.03 -3.53
N MET A 95 1.26 4.85 -2.55
CA MET A 95 0.94 4.90 -1.12
C MET A 95 1.84 5.92 -0.42
N ALA A 96 1.31 6.61 0.59
CA ALA A 96 2.07 7.51 1.42
C ALA A 96 1.83 7.19 2.91
N SER A 97 2.74 6.44 3.53
CA SER A 97 2.62 6.07 4.94
C SER A 97 3.20 7.15 5.84
N ALA A 98 2.36 7.82 6.60
CA ALA A 98 2.76 8.69 7.69
C ALA A 98 2.92 7.84 8.95
N GLN A 99 4.13 7.81 9.50
CA GLN A 99 4.49 6.99 10.66
C GLN A 99 4.88 7.87 11.84
N TRP A 100 4.41 7.52 13.01
CA TRP A 100 4.89 8.06 14.27
C TRP A 100 5.45 6.93 15.14
N GLY A 101 6.67 7.07 15.63
CA GLY A 101 7.34 6.01 16.36
C GLY A 101 8.35 6.53 17.37
N LEU A 102 8.72 5.64 18.28
CA LEU A 102 9.69 5.90 19.33
C LEU A 102 11.04 5.32 18.92
N ASP A 103 12.05 6.18 18.74
CA ASP A 103 13.40 5.75 18.41
C ASP A 103 14.10 5.20 19.65
N LEU A 104 14.07 3.90 19.83
CA LEU A 104 14.83 3.18 20.84
C LEU A 104 16.19 2.77 20.27
N ILE A 105 17.13 2.40 21.12
CA ILE A 105 18.54 2.15 20.74
C ILE A 105 18.67 1.11 19.60
N LEU A 106 17.89 0.03 19.66
CA LEU A 106 17.98 -1.08 18.71
C LEU A 106 16.77 -1.23 17.80
N LEU A 107 15.62 -0.70 18.18
CA LEU A 107 14.36 -0.87 17.47
C LEU A 107 13.52 0.41 17.55
N ARG A 108 12.63 0.56 16.57
CA ARG A 108 11.66 1.65 16.51
C ARG A 108 10.27 1.06 16.32
N PRO A 109 9.46 0.90 17.37
CA PRO A 109 8.03 0.64 17.23
C PRO A 109 7.34 1.91 16.68
N TYR A 110 6.36 1.72 15.81
CA TYR A 110 5.62 2.83 15.21
C TYR A 110 4.19 2.45 14.91
N LEU A 111 3.35 3.48 14.82
CA LEU A 111 2.01 3.43 14.24
C LEU A 111 2.04 4.14 12.89
N GLU A 112 1.14 3.76 11.99
CA GLU A 112 1.06 4.36 10.66
C GLU A 112 -0.35 4.56 10.16
N VAL A 113 -0.52 5.64 9.38
CA VAL A 113 -1.68 5.90 8.54
C VAL A 113 -1.18 5.98 7.10
N SER A 114 -1.81 5.25 6.20
CA SER A 114 -1.30 5.02 4.86
C SER A 114 -2.41 5.22 3.82
N PRO A 115 -2.73 6.47 3.42
CA PRO A 115 -3.56 6.69 2.25
C PRO A 115 -2.89 6.12 1.00
N PHE A 116 -3.71 5.55 0.12
CA PHE A 116 -3.24 4.98 -1.14
C PHE A 116 -4.22 5.26 -2.29
N VAL A 117 -3.68 5.25 -3.49
CA VAL A 117 -4.44 5.24 -4.75
C VAL A 117 -3.78 4.24 -5.69
N GLY A 118 -4.58 3.39 -6.30
CA GLY A 118 -4.16 2.35 -7.22
C GLY A 118 -4.88 2.43 -8.56
N TYR A 119 -4.20 1.97 -9.60
CA TYR A 119 -4.77 1.78 -10.93
C TYR A 119 -4.66 0.32 -11.35
N GLY A 120 -5.80 -0.31 -11.65
CA GLY A 120 -5.88 -1.69 -12.10
C GLY A 120 -5.28 -1.86 -13.50
N LEU A 121 -4.19 -2.60 -13.58
CA LEU A 121 -3.47 -2.85 -14.83
C LEU A 121 -4.00 -4.07 -15.57
N ASN A 122 -4.10 -5.18 -14.86
CA ASN A 122 -4.42 -6.49 -15.43
C ASN A 122 -5.18 -7.35 -14.41
N GLY A 123 -6.02 -8.23 -14.93
CA GLY A 123 -6.76 -9.19 -14.14
C GLY A 123 -6.42 -10.62 -14.51
N TRP A 124 -6.53 -11.53 -13.54
CA TRP A 124 -6.36 -12.96 -13.71
C TRP A 124 -7.60 -13.69 -13.17
N GLY A 125 -8.12 -14.65 -13.98
CA GLY A 125 -9.27 -15.47 -13.64
C GLY A 125 -9.73 -16.24 -14.87
N LYS A 126 -10.84 -16.97 -14.78
CA LYS A 126 -11.45 -17.66 -15.94
C LYS A 126 -11.90 -16.68 -17.02
N VAL A 127 -12.25 -15.47 -16.61
CA VAL A 127 -12.51 -14.31 -17.48
C VAL A 127 -11.73 -13.16 -16.88
N ASP A 128 -11.02 -12.38 -17.70
CA ASP A 128 -10.31 -11.19 -17.21
C ASP A 128 -11.33 -10.23 -16.58
N PRO A 129 -11.29 -10.01 -15.26
CA PRO A 129 -12.27 -9.19 -14.57
C PRO A 129 -12.22 -7.72 -14.99
N THR A 130 -11.09 -7.28 -15.58
CA THR A 130 -10.91 -5.90 -16.05
C THR A 130 -11.46 -5.70 -17.47
N THR A 131 -11.89 -6.77 -18.14
CA THR A 131 -12.54 -6.69 -19.46
C THR A 131 -13.89 -5.99 -19.30
N GLY A 132 -14.04 -4.86 -20.01
CA GLY A 132 -15.23 -4.02 -19.93
C GLY A 132 -15.26 -3.01 -18.77
N TRP A 133 -14.21 -2.92 -17.96
CA TRP A 133 -14.09 -1.83 -17.00
C TRP A 133 -13.72 -0.53 -17.67
N ASN A 134 -14.48 0.52 -17.36
CA ASN A 134 -14.13 1.88 -17.75
C ASN A 134 -12.89 2.37 -16.95
N SER A 135 -12.24 3.41 -17.44
CA SER A 135 -11.05 3.98 -16.77
C SER A 135 -11.34 4.43 -15.33
N GLU A 136 -12.56 4.79 -15.02
CA GLU A 136 -12.98 5.19 -13.66
C GLU A 136 -13.16 3.98 -12.72
N GLU A 137 -13.57 2.84 -13.25
CA GLU A 137 -13.72 1.58 -12.51
C GLU A 137 -12.37 0.91 -12.21
N ARG A 138 -11.28 1.35 -12.86
CA ARG A 138 -9.91 0.87 -12.62
C ARG A 138 -9.19 1.61 -11.49
N VAL A 139 -9.74 2.74 -11.04
CA VAL A 139 -9.13 3.54 -9.98
C VAL A 139 -9.68 3.12 -8.64
N GLU A 140 -8.79 2.70 -7.77
CA GLU A 140 -9.06 2.40 -6.37
C GLU A 140 -8.35 3.42 -5.48
N TYR A 141 -8.99 3.83 -4.41
CA TYR A 141 -8.36 4.62 -3.36
C TYR A 141 -8.87 4.19 -1.98
N GLY A 142 -8.04 4.40 -0.98
CA GLY A 142 -8.38 3.99 0.36
C GLY A 142 -7.36 4.48 1.39
N VAL A 143 -7.50 3.96 2.59
CA VAL A 143 -6.61 4.25 3.71
C VAL A 143 -6.29 2.98 4.47
N GLY A 144 -5.03 2.84 4.85
CA GLY A 144 -4.55 1.80 5.75
C GLY A 144 -4.24 2.37 7.13
N LEU A 145 -4.56 1.62 8.17
CA LEU A 145 -4.10 1.85 9.54
C LEU A 145 -3.32 0.64 10.01
N GLY A 146 -2.20 0.90 10.67
CA GLY A 146 -1.35 -0.19 11.10
C GLY A 146 -0.23 0.25 12.02
N GLY A 147 0.74 -0.63 12.12
CA GLY A 147 1.95 -0.37 12.88
C GLY A 147 2.98 -1.44 12.62
N GLY A 148 4.14 -1.26 13.22
CA GLY A 148 5.22 -2.19 13.00
C GLY A 148 6.45 -1.90 13.83
N LEU A 149 7.52 -2.59 13.45
CA LEU A 149 8.82 -2.48 14.08
C LEU A 149 9.88 -2.23 13.00
N GLN A 150 10.70 -1.23 13.19
CA GLN A 150 11.91 -1.04 12.43
C GLN A 150 13.11 -1.45 13.29
N ILE A 151 13.89 -2.40 12.78
CA ILE A 151 15.10 -2.89 13.41
C ILE A 151 16.24 -2.65 12.40
N TRP A 152 17.12 -1.74 12.72
CA TRP A 152 18.22 -1.34 11.87
C TRP A 152 17.77 -0.91 10.46
N ARG A 153 17.93 -1.74 9.43
CA ARG A 153 17.54 -1.50 8.02
C ARG A 153 16.26 -2.22 7.62
N PHE A 154 15.78 -3.11 8.48
CA PHE A 154 14.56 -3.87 8.23
C PHE A 154 13.39 -3.22 8.94
N GLN A 155 12.27 -3.23 8.26
CA GLN A 155 10.99 -2.77 8.80
C GLN A 155 9.92 -3.81 8.50
N VAL A 156 9.22 -4.25 9.53
CA VAL A 156 8.05 -5.12 9.43
C VAL A 156 6.83 -4.30 9.77
N ALA A 157 5.80 -4.36 8.94
CA ALA A 157 4.53 -3.68 9.17
C ALA A 157 3.35 -4.64 9.02
N ALA A 158 2.36 -4.45 9.88
CA ALA A 158 1.03 -5.02 9.75
C ALA A 158 0.02 -3.88 9.60
N ARG A 159 -0.84 -3.95 8.58
CA ARG A 159 -1.77 -2.88 8.23
C ARG A 159 -3.11 -3.47 7.85
N TYR A 160 -4.19 -2.86 8.32
CA TYR A 160 -5.52 -3.09 7.79
C TYR A 160 -5.87 -1.99 6.80
N ASN A 161 -6.29 -2.37 5.60
CA ASN A 161 -6.61 -1.47 4.51
C ASN A 161 -8.13 -1.43 4.30
N TRP A 162 -8.67 -0.22 4.21
CA TRP A 162 -10.04 0.06 3.81
C TRP A 162 -10.04 0.70 2.43
N THR A 163 -10.79 0.10 1.52
CA THR A 163 -11.07 0.68 0.20
C THR A 163 -12.28 1.61 0.33
N CYS A 164 -12.12 2.83 -0.14
CA CYS A 164 -13.16 3.88 -0.10
C CYS A 164 -13.85 4.08 -1.46
N THR A 165 -13.52 3.25 -2.45
CA THR A 165 -14.09 3.32 -3.80
C THR A 165 -15.21 2.30 -3.93
N ASP A 166 -16.33 2.70 -4.54
CA ASP A 166 -17.42 1.79 -4.96
C ASP A 166 -17.02 0.97 -6.20
N VAL A 167 -15.88 0.28 -6.10
CA VAL A 167 -15.50 -0.69 -7.14
C VAL A 167 -16.35 -1.94 -6.94
N LYS A 168 -16.64 -2.65 -8.02
CA LYS A 168 -17.44 -3.89 -8.01
C LYS A 168 -16.88 -5.02 -7.10
N ALA A 169 -15.77 -4.76 -6.41
CA ALA A 169 -15.12 -5.68 -5.49
C ALA A 169 -14.67 -4.94 -4.22
N ASP A 170 -14.95 -5.55 -3.08
CA ASP A 170 -14.46 -5.06 -1.78
C ASP A 170 -13.07 -5.66 -1.52
N PHE A 171 -12.05 -4.80 -1.45
CA PHE A 171 -10.65 -5.19 -1.26
C PHE A 171 -10.15 -4.92 0.16
N ASN A 172 -11.04 -4.85 1.13
CA ASN A 172 -10.65 -4.70 2.53
C ASN A 172 -9.84 -5.92 3.01
N GLY A 173 -8.78 -5.68 3.77
CA GLY A 173 -7.97 -6.78 4.24
C GLY A 173 -6.74 -6.36 5.04
N VAL A 174 -6.06 -7.36 5.57
CA VAL A 174 -4.80 -7.21 6.29
C VAL A 174 -3.63 -7.37 5.33
N SER A 175 -2.64 -6.49 5.40
CA SER A 175 -1.36 -6.64 4.73
C SER A 175 -0.22 -6.78 5.74
N LEU A 176 0.69 -7.70 5.46
CA LEU A 176 1.97 -7.83 6.15
C LEU A 176 3.07 -7.49 5.16
N SER A 177 3.98 -6.61 5.52
CA SER A 177 5.08 -6.20 4.66
C SER A 177 6.42 -6.22 5.38
N LEU A 178 7.45 -6.57 4.62
CA LEU A 178 8.85 -6.47 5.00
C LEU A 178 9.55 -5.48 4.07
N THR A 179 10.21 -4.49 4.64
CA THR A 179 10.96 -3.48 3.90
C THR A 179 12.43 -3.53 4.29
N TYR A 180 13.31 -3.43 3.30
CA TYR A 180 14.74 -3.26 3.49
C TYR A 180 15.20 -1.91 2.93
N PHE A 181 15.85 -1.08 3.76
CA PHE A 181 16.36 0.23 3.38
C PHE A 181 17.85 0.18 3.01
N PHE A 182 18.17 0.69 1.81
CA PHE A 182 19.53 0.74 1.28
C PHE A 182 20.27 1.95 1.80
N GLY A 183 20.76 2.11 2.90
CA GLY A 183 21.46 3.31 3.31
C GLY A 183 22.33 3.13 4.53
N ASN A 184 23.46 3.82 4.56
CA ASN A 184 24.25 3.95 5.77
C ASN A 184 23.60 4.98 6.68
N LYS A 185 23.40 4.63 7.97
CA LYS A 185 23.20 5.65 8.99
C LYS A 185 24.44 6.54 8.94
N LYS A 186 24.33 7.77 8.41
CA LYS A 186 25.29 8.79 8.78
C LYS A 186 25.11 8.97 10.28
N LYS A 187 26.18 8.68 11.05
CA LYS A 187 26.25 9.11 12.44
C LYS A 187 26.09 10.63 12.44
N GLN A 188 25.02 11.11 13.04
CA GLN A 188 24.97 12.48 13.56
C GLN A 188 25.83 12.54 14.81
#